data_6e749ec1173ab5e0fdff063d5f70b55d
#
_entry.id   6e749ec1173ab5e0fdff063d5f70b55d
#
_cell.length_a   1.000
_cell.length_b   1.000
_cell.length_c   1.000
_cell.angle_alpha   90.00
_cell.angle_beta   90.00
_cell.angle_gamma   90.00
#
_symmetry.space_group_name_H-M   'P 1'
#
loop_
_entity.id
_entity.type
_entity.pdbx_description
1 polymer ?
#
loop_
_entity_poly.entity_id
_entity_poly.type
_entity_poly.pdbx_seq_one_letter_code
_entity_poly.pdbx_strand_id
1 'polypeptide(L)'
;MDTTDLLGRIEPLLARVNKPIQYVGGEHNSIVKGWQDADVRWVLMYPDAYEVGQPNQGVAILYEVLNERDWILAERTYSVWPDMEKQMRAAGIPQFTLDGHRPVRDFDIMSISLSTELGYTNMLNAIDLAGVPIHQADRTDDDPIVLIGGHAAFNPEPVADFIDAAVLGDGEEACLEISGIIRDWKKAGRPGGREGLLVSLAETGGVYVPSFYDVEYVDDGTIGRVAPNRPEAPFTVSKHLSLIHISEP
;
A
#
# COMPACT_ATOMS: atom_id res chain seq x y z
N MET A 1 -2.76 22.17 8.31
CA MET A 1 -4.20 22.17 8.03
C MET A 1 -4.80 21.09 8.88
N ASP A 2 -5.83 21.35 9.65
CA ASP A 2 -6.42 20.35 10.54
C ASP A 2 -7.09 19.25 9.68
N THR A 3 -6.48 18.07 9.61
CA THR A 3 -6.97 16.93 8.84
C THR A 3 -8.16 16.24 9.51
N THR A 4 -8.60 16.76 10.65
CA THR A 4 -9.58 16.14 11.55
C THR A 4 -11.02 16.15 11.02
N ASP A 5 -11.31 16.87 9.94
CA ASP A 5 -12.68 16.90 9.36
C ASP A 5 -12.67 16.72 7.83
N LEU A 6 -11.98 15.68 7.37
CA LEU A 6 -12.01 15.37 5.94
C LEU A 6 -13.42 14.92 5.50
N LEU A 7 -14.15 14.21 6.37
CA LEU A 7 -15.53 13.80 6.10
C LEU A 7 -16.44 14.99 5.81
N GLY A 8 -16.38 16.07 6.63
CA GLY A 8 -17.16 17.29 6.40
C GLY A 8 -16.81 17.99 5.07
N ARG A 9 -15.58 17.80 4.56
CA ARG A 9 -15.18 18.28 3.23
C ARG A 9 -15.66 17.38 2.08
N ILE A 10 -15.82 16.09 2.34
CA ILE A 10 -16.31 15.09 1.37
C ILE A 10 -17.82 15.18 1.21
N GLU A 11 -18.57 15.34 2.30
CA GLU A 11 -20.04 15.35 2.30
C GLU A 11 -20.68 16.25 1.21
N PRO A 12 -20.23 17.51 0.99
CA PRO A 12 -20.80 18.35 -0.07
C PRO A 12 -20.56 17.82 -1.49
N LEU A 13 -19.56 16.94 -1.69
CA LEU A 13 -19.27 16.33 -2.99
C LEU A 13 -20.21 15.18 -3.31
N LEU A 14 -20.72 14.50 -2.29
CA LEU A 14 -21.57 13.30 -2.42
C LEU A 14 -22.84 13.59 -3.24
N ALA A 15 -23.39 14.81 -3.17
CA ALA A 15 -24.55 15.22 -3.96
C ALA A 15 -24.24 15.39 -5.46
N ARG A 16 -22.97 15.34 -5.86
CA ARG A 16 -22.49 15.60 -7.23
C ARG A 16 -21.94 14.35 -7.94
N VAL A 17 -22.04 13.19 -7.29
CA VAL A 17 -21.54 11.93 -7.81
C VAL A 17 -22.68 10.90 -7.96
N ASN A 18 -22.49 9.94 -8.86
CA ASN A 18 -23.53 8.97 -9.19
C ASN A 18 -23.80 7.94 -8.08
N LYS A 19 -22.74 7.58 -7.31
CA LYS A 19 -22.82 6.53 -6.29
C LYS A 19 -22.19 6.98 -4.97
N PRO A 20 -22.82 7.92 -4.24
CA PRO A 20 -22.25 8.49 -3.03
C PRO A 20 -21.97 7.48 -1.92
N ILE A 21 -22.73 6.38 -1.87
CA ILE A 21 -22.58 5.34 -0.84
C ILE A 21 -21.16 4.72 -0.80
N GLN A 22 -20.43 4.74 -1.91
CA GLN A 22 -19.06 4.22 -2.00
C GLN A 22 -18.03 5.00 -1.18
N TYR A 23 -18.38 6.20 -0.73
CA TYR A 23 -17.47 7.15 -0.10
C TYR A 23 -17.84 7.52 1.33
N VAL A 24 -18.91 6.94 1.87
CA VAL A 24 -19.41 7.29 3.22
C VAL A 24 -18.84 6.42 4.34
N GLY A 25 -18.26 5.26 4.02
CA GLY A 25 -17.78 4.31 5.02
C GLY A 25 -18.91 3.69 5.88
N GLY A 26 -18.57 3.26 7.10
CA GLY A 26 -19.55 2.65 8.01
C GLY A 26 -19.91 1.21 7.66
N GLU A 27 -18.99 0.50 7.03
CA GLU A 27 -19.13 -0.92 6.70
C GLU A 27 -19.37 -1.76 7.96
N HIS A 28 -20.19 -2.81 7.83
CA HIS A 28 -20.63 -3.63 8.96
C HIS A 28 -19.48 -4.13 9.86
N ASN A 29 -18.35 -4.48 9.28
CA ASN A 29 -17.19 -5.01 9.99
C ASN A 29 -16.04 -3.97 10.08
N SER A 30 -16.32 -2.67 9.98
CA SER A 30 -15.30 -1.66 10.14
C SER A 30 -14.77 -1.63 11.57
N ILE A 31 -13.47 -1.67 11.69
CA ILE A 31 -12.73 -1.59 12.96
C ILE A 31 -12.29 -0.14 13.15
N VAL A 32 -12.71 0.45 14.26
CA VAL A 32 -12.36 1.82 14.62
C VAL A 32 -11.37 1.81 15.76
N LYS A 33 -10.17 2.33 15.50
CA LYS A 33 -9.12 2.53 16.51
C LYS A 33 -8.71 4.00 16.58
N GLY A 34 -8.23 4.42 17.74
CA GLY A 34 -7.65 5.74 17.90
C GLY A 34 -6.38 5.88 17.05
N TRP A 35 -6.27 7.01 16.33
CA TRP A 35 -5.08 7.28 15.52
C TRP A 35 -3.79 7.26 16.32
N GLN A 36 -3.84 7.78 17.56
CA GLN A 36 -2.69 7.88 18.44
C GLN A 36 -2.36 6.57 19.17
N ASP A 37 -3.28 5.60 19.14
CA ASP A 37 -3.09 4.32 19.82
C ASP A 37 -2.27 3.34 18.95
N ALA A 38 -2.15 3.61 17.64
CA ALA A 38 -1.41 2.77 16.72
C ALA A 38 0.06 3.21 16.58
N ASP A 39 0.99 2.27 16.77
CA ASP A 39 2.41 2.45 16.44
C ASP A 39 2.64 2.47 14.92
N VAL A 40 1.88 1.64 14.17
CA VAL A 40 1.99 1.48 12.71
C VAL A 40 0.62 1.57 12.06
N ARG A 41 0.57 2.27 10.92
CA ARG A 41 -0.68 2.57 10.18
C ARG A 41 -0.58 2.09 8.75
N TRP A 42 -1.54 1.29 8.33
CA TRP A 42 -1.64 0.71 7.00
C TRP A 42 -2.83 1.27 6.23
N VAL A 43 -2.63 1.63 4.98
CA VAL A 43 -3.71 1.71 4.01
C VAL A 43 -3.72 0.43 3.19
N LEU A 44 -4.85 -0.25 3.14
CA LEU A 44 -5.11 -1.37 2.25
C LEU A 44 -5.87 -0.85 1.03
N MET A 45 -5.14 -0.62 -0.05
CA MET A 45 -5.66 -0.12 -1.32
C MET A 45 -5.94 -1.29 -2.26
N TYR A 46 -7.18 -1.38 -2.76
CA TYR A 46 -7.49 -2.19 -3.92
C TYR A 46 -7.70 -1.27 -5.13
N PRO A 47 -6.90 -1.38 -6.21
CA PRO A 47 -6.87 -0.40 -7.29
C PRO A 47 -8.00 -0.63 -8.31
N ASP A 48 -9.23 -0.75 -7.83
CA ASP A 48 -10.46 -0.81 -8.61
C ASP A 48 -11.59 -0.14 -7.82
N ALA A 49 -12.77 -0.04 -8.42
CA ALA A 49 -13.93 0.55 -7.79
C ALA A 49 -14.34 -0.19 -6.50
N TYR A 50 -15.00 0.53 -5.60
CA TYR A 50 -15.51 0.00 -4.33
C TYR A 50 -16.24 -1.35 -4.49
N GLU A 51 -17.11 -1.50 -5.49
CA GLU A 51 -17.91 -2.72 -5.70
C GLU A 51 -17.06 -3.95 -6.04
N VAL A 52 -15.85 -3.74 -6.56
CA VAL A 52 -14.89 -4.81 -6.88
C VAL A 52 -13.96 -5.07 -5.70
N GLY A 53 -13.48 -4.00 -5.08
CA GLY A 53 -12.50 -4.09 -4.00
C GLY A 53 -13.07 -4.50 -2.65
N GLN A 54 -14.27 -4.01 -2.28
CA GLN A 54 -14.87 -4.29 -0.98
C GLN A 54 -15.13 -5.79 -0.72
N PRO A 55 -15.61 -6.59 -1.67
CA PRO A 55 -15.80 -8.03 -1.48
C PRO A 55 -14.51 -8.84 -1.66
N ASN A 56 -13.36 -8.22 -1.90
CA ASN A 56 -12.11 -8.95 -2.10
C ASN A 56 -11.64 -9.61 -0.80
N GLN A 57 -11.56 -10.94 -0.82
CA GLN A 57 -11.22 -11.72 0.37
C GLN A 57 -9.78 -11.47 0.85
N GLY A 58 -8.81 -11.29 -0.06
CA GLY A 58 -7.43 -11.00 0.32
C GLY A 58 -7.31 -9.71 1.12
N VAL A 59 -7.97 -8.63 0.67
CA VAL A 59 -8.03 -7.38 1.43
C VAL A 59 -8.73 -7.56 2.77
N ALA A 60 -9.83 -8.31 2.82
CA ALA A 60 -10.57 -8.57 4.05
C ALA A 60 -9.73 -9.34 5.08
N ILE A 61 -9.00 -10.38 4.65
CA ILE A 61 -8.11 -11.16 5.51
C ILE A 61 -6.99 -10.28 6.07
N LEU A 62 -6.30 -9.52 5.21
CA LEU A 62 -5.23 -8.62 5.66
C LEU A 62 -5.75 -7.55 6.62
N TYR A 63 -6.96 -7.03 6.37
CA TYR A 63 -7.61 -6.06 7.25
C TYR A 63 -7.85 -6.62 8.65
N GLU A 64 -8.34 -7.86 8.75
CA GLU A 64 -8.56 -8.55 10.02
C GLU A 64 -7.24 -8.84 10.72
N VAL A 65 -6.29 -9.50 10.04
CA VAL A 65 -4.98 -9.91 10.60
C VAL A 65 -4.22 -8.71 11.17
N LEU A 66 -4.17 -7.60 10.46
CA LEU A 66 -3.51 -6.39 10.92
C LEU A 66 -4.24 -5.77 12.11
N ASN A 67 -5.57 -5.69 12.04
CA ASN A 67 -6.37 -5.05 13.08
C ASN A 67 -6.56 -5.92 14.34
N GLU A 68 -6.25 -7.23 14.32
CA GLU A 68 -6.13 -8.04 15.54
C GLU A 68 -5.05 -7.54 16.49
N ARG A 69 -4.06 -6.79 15.98
CA ARG A 69 -2.97 -6.23 16.80
C ARG A 69 -3.36 -4.84 17.31
N ASP A 70 -3.38 -4.64 18.62
CA ASP A 70 -3.77 -3.35 19.23
C ASP A 70 -2.90 -2.18 18.76
N TRP A 71 -1.64 -2.44 18.43
CA TRP A 71 -0.67 -1.43 17.99
C TRP A 71 -0.64 -1.17 16.48
N ILE A 72 -1.49 -1.85 15.68
CA ILE A 72 -1.64 -1.62 14.25
C ILE A 72 -3.03 -1.06 13.96
N LEU A 73 -3.10 -0.04 13.12
CA LEU A 73 -4.32 0.45 12.50
C LEU A 73 -4.25 0.18 11.00
N ALA A 74 -5.17 -0.60 10.47
CA ALA A 74 -5.35 -0.78 9.04
C ALA A 74 -6.70 -0.20 8.60
N GLU A 75 -6.69 0.62 7.55
CA GLU A 75 -7.88 1.21 6.94
C GLU A 75 -7.90 0.93 5.43
N ARG A 76 -9.09 0.85 4.84
CA ARG A 76 -9.27 0.46 3.43
C ARG A 76 -9.54 1.67 2.56
N THR A 77 -9.07 1.58 1.31
CA THR A 77 -9.38 2.56 0.26
C THR A 77 -9.49 1.87 -1.10
N TYR A 78 -10.20 2.48 -2.02
CA TYR A 78 -10.46 1.98 -3.37
C TYR A 78 -10.27 3.08 -4.40
N SER A 79 -10.12 2.72 -5.67
CA SER A 79 -10.12 3.72 -6.74
C SER A 79 -11.46 4.45 -6.78
N VAL A 80 -11.37 5.76 -6.85
CA VAL A 80 -12.58 6.61 -6.99
C VAL A 80 -13.04 6.64 -8.44
N TRP A 81 -14.36 6.74 -8.65
CA TRP A 81 -14.91 6.95 -9.98
C TRP A 81 -14.51 8.32 -10.55
N PRO A 82 -14.47 8.48 -11.88
CA PRO A 82 -14.04 9.74 -12.51
C PRO A 82 -14.85 10.97 -12.09
N ASP A 83 -16.14 10.80 -11.77
CA ASP A 83 -16.99 11.89 -11.27
C ASP A 83 -16.56 12.36 -9.88
N MET A 84 -16.24 11.42 -8.98
CA MET A 84 -15.71 11.75 -7.65
C MET A 84 -14.30 12.31 -7.73
N GLU A 85 -13.42 11.69 -8.53
CA GLU A 85 -12.06 12.19 -8.73
C GLU A 85 -12.04 13.65 -9.19
N LYS A 86 -12.90 13.99 -10.15
CA LYS A 86 -13.05 15.36 -10.63
C LYS A 86 -13.41 16.33 -9.51
N GLN A 87 -14.34 15.93 -8.63
CA GLN A 87 -14.73 16.76 -7.47
C GLN A 87 -13.59 16.88 -6.46
N MET A 88 -12.91 15.77 -6.16
CA MET A 88 -11.78 15.75 -5.22
C MET A 88 -10.65 16.66 -5.69
N ARG A 89 -10.23 16.53 -6.95
CA ARG A 89 -9.19 17.39 -7.54
C ARG A 89 -9.58 18.89 -7.51
N ALA A 90 -10.84 19.21 -7.84
CA ALA A 90 -11.35 20.58 -7.80
C ALA A 90 -11.40 21.16 -6.37
N ALA A 91 -11.67 20.34 -5.38
CA ALA A 91 -11.76 20.74 -3.96
C ALA A 91 -10.43 20.59 -3.20
N GLY A 92 -9.36 20.11 -3.82
CA GLY A 92 -8.09 19.81 -3.15
C GLY A 92 -8.24 18.76 -2.05
N ILE A 93 -9.10 17.76 -2.27
CA ILE A 93 -9.29 16.61 -1.38
C ILE A 93 -8.41 15.47 -1.89
N PRO A 94 -7.48 14.93 -1.07
CA PRO A 94 -6.62 13.82 -1.48
C PRO A 94 -7.38 12.49 -1.44
N GLN A 95 -6.77 11.41 -1.96
CA GLN A 95 -7.20 10.04 -1.73
C GLN A 95 -7.32 9.79 -0.22
N PHE A 96 -8.40 9.16 0.19
CA PHE A 96 -8.75 8.97 1.60
C PHE A 96 -9.23 7.53 1.87
N THR A 97 -9.14 7.14 3.14
CA THR A 97 -9.65 5.84 3.61
C THR A 97 -11.14 5.90 3.92
N LEU A 98 -11.85 4.78 3.74
CA LEU A 98 -13.28 4.71 4.04
C LEU A 98 -13.58 4.50 5.52
N ASP A 99 -12.71 3.81 6.25
CA ASP A 99 -12.95 3.49 7.65
C ASP A 99 -12.83 4.73 8.55
N GLY A 100 -11.81 5.56 8.35
CA GLY A 100 -11.55 6.74 9.18
C GLY A 100 -11.59 8.07 8.44
N HIS A 101 -11.87 8.10 7.14
CA HIS A 101 -11.82 9.30 6.28
C HIS A 101 -10.52 10.10 6.47
N ARG A 102 -9.38 9.40 6.43
CA ARG A 102 -8.04 9.98 6.63
C ARG A 102 -7.30 10.08 5.30
N PRO A 103 -6.47 11.11 5.11
CA PRO A 103 -5.60 11.18 3.93
C PRO A 103 -4.68 9.96 3.88
N VAL A 104 -4.60 9.31 2.73
CA VAL A 104 -3.73 8.13 2.53
C VAL A 104 -2.27 8.46 2.82
N ARG A 105 -1.83 9.66 2.50
CA ARG A 105 -0.45 10.11 2.73
C ARG A 105 -0.02 10.14 4.20
N ASP A 106 -0.97 10.24 5.13
CA ASP A 106 -0.67 10.34 6.57
C ASP A 106 -0.31 8.98 7.20
N PHE A 107 -0.47 7.88 6.47
CA PHE A 107 -0.16 6.53 6.92
C PHE A 107 1.32 6.19 6.75
N ASP A 108 1.79 5.15 7.44
CA ASP A 108 3.17 4.66 7.31
C ASP A 108 3.36 3.83 6.03
N ILE A 109 2.31 3.12 5.61
CA ILE A 109 2.32 2.22 4.46
C ILE A 109 1.07 2.41 3.62
N MET A 110 1.27 2.56 2.32
CA MET A 110 0.24 2.42 1.29
C MET A 110 0.43 1.08 0.61
N SER A 111 -0.29 0.05 1.08
CA SER A 111 -0.25 -1.30 0.51
C SER A 111 -1.29 -1.43 -0.59
N ILE A 112 -0.88 -1.87 -1.77
CA ILE A 112 -1.73 -1.96 -2.96
C ILE A 112 -1.83 -3.43 -3.40
N SER A 113 -3.04 -3.97 -3.38
CA SER A 113 -3.32 -5.35 -3.77
C SER A 113 -3.51 -5.44 -5.29
N LEU A 114 -2.46 -5.82 -6.01
CA LEU A 114 -2.47 -5.98 -7.47
C LEU A 114 -2.81 -7.42 -7.86
N SER A 115 -4.07 -7.69 -8.18
CA SER A 115 -4.51 -9.00 -8.67
C SER A 115 -4.12 -9.23 -10.14
N THR A 116 -4.08 -8.17 -10.93
CA THR A 116 -3.72 -8.17 -12.35
C THR A 116 -3.04 -6.87 -12.75
N GLU A 117 -2.35 -6.88 -13.89
CA GLU A 117 -1.68 -5.71 -14.49
C GLU A 117 -2.66 -4.60 -14.92
N LEU A 118 -3.94 -4.93 -15.07
CA LEU A 118 -4.98 -3.92 -15.36
C LEU A 118 -5.10 -2.86 -14.25
N GLY A 119 -4.65 -3.18 -13.04
CA GLY A 119 -4.63 -2.26 -11.90
C GLY A 119 -3.51 -1.21 -11.94
N TYR A 120 -2.50 -1.31 -12.81
CA TYR A 120 -1.32 -0.44 -12.77
C TYR A 120 -1.66 1.04 -12.93
N THR A 121 -2.50 1.41 -13.89
CA THR A 121 -2.89 2.81 -14.09
C THR A 121 -3.73 3.36 -12.94
N ASN A 122 -4.59 2.53 -12.36
CA ASN A 122 -5.39 2.91 -11.19
C ASN A 122 -4.50 3.08 -9.94
N MET A 123 -3.48 2.23 -9.79
CA MET A 123 -2.45 2.37 -8.76
C MET A 123 -1.75 3.74 -8.87
N LEU A 124 -1.26 4.09 -10.05
CA LEU A 124 -0.59 5.37 -10.30
C LEU A 124 -1.51 6.56 -10.02
N ASN A 125 -2.77 6.49 -10.45
CA ASN A 125 -3.76 7.52 -10.18
C ASN A 125 -4.04 7.67 -8.67
N ALA A 126 -4.08 6.56 -7.93
CA ALA A 126 -4.29 6.60 -6.48
C ALA A 126 -3.09 7.21 -5.74
N ILE A 127 -1.85 6.89 -6.16
CA ILE A 127 -0.62 7.50 -5.62
C ILE A 127 -0.63 9.02 -5.87
N ASP A 128 -0.93 9.45 -7.10
CA ASP A 128 -1.02 10.86 -7.48
C ASP A 128 -2.12 11.59 -6.68
N LEU A 129 -3.30 11.02 -6.61
CA LEU A 129 -4.42 11.60 -5.87
C LEU A 129 -4.17 11.66 -4.36
N ALA A 130 -3.38 10.74 -3.82
CA ALA A 130 -2.93 10.77 -2.43
C ALA A 130 -1.92 11.90 -2.16
N GLY A 131 -1.35 12.50 -3.20
CA GLY A 131 -0.28 13.50 -3.09
C GLY A 131 1.06 12.89 -2.67
N VAL A 132 1.24 11.60 -2.90
CA VAL A 132 2.51 10.88 -2.73
C VAL A 132 3.30 11.02 -4.03
N PRO A 133 4.62 11.30 -4.00
CA PRO A 133 5.42 11.35 -5.21
C PRO A 133 5.30 10.04 -6.00
N ILE A 134 5.01 10.15 -7.31
CA ILE A 134 4.77 8.98 -8.17
C ILE A 134 6.03 8.12 -8.25
N HIS A 135 7.17 8.73 -8.57
CA HIS A 135 8.45 8.00 -8.59
C HIS A 135 8.97 7.77 -7.17
N GLN A 136 9.38 6.54 -6.91
CA GLN A 136 9.92 6.17 -5.59
C GLN A 136 11.18 6.99 -5.23
N ALA A 137 11.99 7.36 -6.22
CA ALA A 137 13.20 8.15 -6.03
C ALA A 137 12.94 9.59 -5.51
N ASP A 138 11.73 10.10 -5.69
CA ASP A 138 11.34 11.45 -5.23
C ASP A 138 10.73 11.44 -3.82
N ARG A 139 10.54 10.25 -3.21
CA ARG A 139 9.94 10.10 -1.87
C ARG A 139 10.94 10.38 -0.77
N THR A 140 10.44 10.94 0.31
CA THR A 140 11.18 11.28 1.51
C THR A 140 10.79 10.39 2.70
N ASP A 141 11.43 10.58 3.85
CA ASP A 141 11.10 9.89 5.11
C ASP A 141 9.68 10.17 5.62
N ASP A 142 9.03 11.23 5.13
CA ASP A 142 7.68 11.64 5.52
C ASP A 142 6.60 11.06 4.60
N ASP A 143 6.98 10.42 3.50
CA ASP A 143 6.04 9.77 2.59
C ASP A 143 5.82 8.30 2.98
N PRO A 144 4.62 7.74 2.80
CA PRO A 144 4.37 6.33 3.09
C PRO A 144 5.25 5.42 2.23
N ILE A 145 5.53 4.21 2.74
CA ILE A 145 6.08 3.13 1.92
C ILE A 145 4.98 2.65 0.97
N VAL A 146 5.20 2.73 -0.32
CA VAL A 146 4.31 2.17 -1.33
C VAL A 146 4.69 0.72 -1.58
N LEU A 147 3.87 -0.18 -1.07
CA LEU A 147 4.06 -1.62 -1.10
C LEU A 147 3.04 -2.26 -2.04
N ILE A 148 3.46 -3.17 -2.90
CA ILE A 148 2.53 -3.98 -3.68
C ILE A 148 2.53 -5.43 -3.23
N GLY A 149 1.39 -6.11 -3.39
CA GLY A 149 1.21 -7.53 -3.19
C GLY A 149 0.17 -8.10 -4.15
N GLY A 150 -0.03 -9.40 -4.13
CA GLY A 150 -0.96 -10.10 -5.02
C GLY A 150 -0.28 -10.69 -6.25
N HIS A 151 -1.06 -11.25 -7.18
CA HIS A 151 -0.51 -12.02 -8.30
C HIS A 151 0.38 -11.19 -9.24
N ALA A 152 0.03 -9.94 -9.53
CA ALA A 152 0.84 -9.09 -10.40
C ALA A 152 2.16 -8.67 -9.75
N ALA A 153 2.30 -8.76 -8.43
CA ALA A 153 3.54 -8.47 -7.73
C ALA A 153 4.68 -9.45 -8.04
N PHE A 154 4.38 -10.65 -8.60
CA PHE A 154 5.39 -11.59 -9.06
C PHE A 154 6.16 -11.11 -10.30
N ASN A 155 5.66 -10.10 -11.00
CA ASN A 155 6.37 -9.40 -12.06
C ASN A 155 6.36 -7.89 -11.76
N PRO A 156 7.19 -7.42 -10.81
CA PRO A 156 7.14 -6.04 -10.33
C PRO A 156 7.84 -5.05 -11.26
N GLU A 157 8.69 -5.50 -12.19
CA GLU A 157 9.52 -4.65 -13.04
C GLU A 157 8.75 -3.60 -13.85
N PRO A 158 7.55 -3.88 -14.41
CA PRO A 158 6.79 -2.85 -15.12
C PRO A 158 6.39 -1.64 -14.26
N VAL A 159 6.41 -1.78 -12.94
CA VAL A 159 6.05 -0.73 -11.98
C VAL A 159 7.16 -0.42 -10.97
N ALA A 160 8.37 -0.92 -11.21
CA ALA A 160 9.52 -0.81 -10.30
C ALA A 160 9.83 0.63 -9.90
N ASP A 161 9.76 1.58 -10.85
CA ASP A 161 10.03 3.00 -10.59
C ASP A 161 9.00 3.68 -9.68
N PHE A 162 7.85 3.05 -9.46
CA PHE A 162 6.70 3.63 -8.76
C PHE A 162 6.42 3.00 -7.39
N ILE A 163 7.13 1.95 -7.03
CA ILE A 163 6.94 1.22 -5.77
C ILE A 163 8.24 1.19 -4.95
N ASP A 164 8.10 1.10 -3.65
CA ASP A 164 9.24 0.95 -2.74
C ASP A 164 9.58 -0.52 -2.52
N ALA A 165 8.56 -1.38 -2.45
CA ALA A 165 8.75 -2.80 -2.26
C ALA A 165 7.57 -3.62 -2.83
N ALA A 166 7.83 -4.90 -3.11
CA ALA A 166 6.82 -5.88 -3.47
C ALA A 166 6.90 -7.09 -2.53
N VAL A 167 5.76 -7.53 -2.01
CA VAL A 167 5.63 -8.77 -1.25
C VAL A 167 5.25 -9.89 -2.19
N LEU A 168 6.11 -10.91 -2.28
CA LEU A 168 5.94 -12.08 -3.12
C LEU A 168 5.43 -13.26 -2.27
N GLY A 169 4.23 -13.72 -2.51
CA GLY A 169 3.62 -14.84 -1.78
C GLY A 169 2.47 -14.42 -0.87
N ASP A 170 2.30 -15.15 0.23
CA ASP A 170 1.20 -14.97 1.17
C ASP A 170 1.48 -13.74 2.07
N GLY A 171 0.48 -12.89 2.24
CA GLY A 171 0.63 -11.57 2.87
C GLY A 171 0.42 -11.56 4.38
N GLU A 172 -0.25 -12.56 4.95
CA GLU A 172 -0.78 -12.52 6.32
C GLU A 172 0.32 -12.39 7.37
N GLU A 173 1.35 -13.22 7.28
CA GLU A 173 2.49 -13.17 8.20
C GLU A 173 3.47 -12.07 7.79
N ALA A 174 3.69 -11.89 6.48
CA ALA A 174 4.57 -10.85 5.94
C ALA A 174 4.15 -9.44 6.38
N CYS A 175 2.85 -9.11 6.35
CA CYS A 175 2.36 -7.81 6.83
C CYS A 175 2.62 -7.58 8.32
N LEU A 176 2.54 -8.61 9.16
CA LEU A 176 2.86 -8.51 10.58
C LEU A 176 4.36 -8.31 10.81
N GLU A 177 5.20 -9.03 10.06
CA GLU A 177 6.66 -8.90 10.13
C GLU A 177 7.10 -7.49 9.69
N ILE A 178 6.61 -7.01 8.53
CA ILE A 178 6.85 -5.65 8.05
C ILE A 178 6.40 -4.61 9.08
N SER A 179 5.23 -4.81 9.70
CA SER A 179 4.74 -3.92 10.76
C SER A 179 5.69 -3.88 11.95
N GLY A 180 6.25 -5.04 12.35
CA GLY A 180 7.24 -5.13 13.42
C GLY A 180 8.50 -4.32 13.10
N ILE A 181 9.03 -4.47 11.89
CA ILE A 181 10.21 -3.73 11.41
C ILE A 181 9.97 -2.23 11.43
N ILE A 182 8.85 -1.76 10.90
CA ILE A 182 8.52 -0.33 10.86
C ILE A 182 8.34 0.24 12.26
N ARG A 183 7.66 -0.50 13.15
CA ARG A 183 7.51 -0.10 14.54
C ARG A 183 8.87 0.07 15.23
N ASP A 184 9.73 -0.90 15.07
CA ASP A 184 11.04 -0.91 15.75
C ASP A 184 11.96 0.17 15.16
N TRP A 185 11.93 0.38 13.84
CA TRP A 185 12.63 1.48 13.16
C TRP A 185 12.13 2.84 13.67
N LYS A 186 10.82 3.06 13.80
CA LYS A 186 10.24 4.30 14.36
C LYS A 186 10.67 4.51 15.82
N LYS A 187 10.62 3.46 16.66
CA LYS A 187 11.03 3.52 18.09
C LYS A 187 12.52 3.78 18.24
N ALA A 188 13.35 3.33 17.31
CA ALA A 188 14.79 3.59 17.28
C ALA A 188 15.15 4.99 16.77
N GLY A 189 14.17 5.82 16.41
CA GLY A 189 14.40 7.18 15.88
C GLY A 189 14.73 7.21 14.39
N ARG A 190 14.23 6.24 13.62
CA ARG A 190 14.35 6.13 12.16
C ARG A 190 15.80 6.08 11.66
N PRO A 191 16.63 5.13 12.15
CA PRO A 191 18.03 5.04 11.76
C PRO A 191 18.15 4.81 10.25
N GLY A 192 19.06 5.56 9.60
CA GLY A 192 19.29 5.49 8.15
C GLY A 192 18.16 6.06 7.28
N GLY A 193 17.14 6.67 7.89
CA GLY A 193 16.00 7.22 7.16
C GLY A 193 15.23 6.15 6.37
N ARG A 194 14.60 6.56 5.26
CA ARG A 194 13.85 5.66 4.35
C ARG A 194 14.73 4.54 3.80
N GLU A 195 15.97 4.85 3.43
CA GLU A 195 16.95 3.88 2.92
C GLU A 195 17.21 2.75 3.94
N GLY A 196 17.45 3.10 5.23
CA GLY A 196 17.67 2.12 6.29
C GLY A 196 16.45 1.22 6.54
N LEU A 197 15.25 1.77 6.37
CA LEU A 197 14.02 0.98 6.43
C LEU A 197 13.93 0.00 5.24
N LEU A 198 14.20 0.46 4.03
CA LEU A 198 14.18 -0.40 2.84
C LEU A 198 15.20 -1.54 2.92
N VAL A 199 16.38 -1.29 3.50
CA VAL A 199 17.38 -2.33 3.80
C VAL A 199 16.78 -3.39 4.72
N SER A 200 16.17 -2.99 5.82
CA SER A 200 15.54 -3.92 6.77
C SER A 200 14.39 -4.70 6.14
N LEU A 201 13.65 -4.10 5.22
CA LEU A 201 12.59 -4.77 4.46
C LEU A 201 13.16 -5.78 3.45
N ALA A 202 14.26 -5.46 2.77
CA ALA A 202 14.89 -6.36 1.81
C ALA A 202 15.48 -7.63 2.45
N GLU A 203 15.85 -7.56 3.74
CA GLU A 203 16.31 -8.71 4.53
C GLU A 203 15.16 -9.64 4.95
N THR A 204 13.91 -9.19 4.81
CA THR A 204 12.72 -9.98 5.10
C THR A 204 12.43 -10.95 3.96
N GLY A 205 12.12 -12.21 4.29
CA GLY A 205 11.76 -13.22 3.28
C GLY A 205 10.54 -12.80 2.45
N GLY A 206 10.64 -12.93 1.13
CA GLY A 206 9.56 -12.62 0.20
C GLY A 206 9.38 -11.14 -0.14
N VAL A 207 10.24 -10.25 0.35
CA VAL A 207 10.21 -8.82 0.02
C VAL A 207 11.24 -8.49 -1.04
N TYR A 208 10.79 -7.92 -2.16
CA TYR A 208 11.61 -7.40 -3.25
C TYR A 208 11.60 -5.87 -3.19
N VAL A 209 12.77 -5.24 -3.13
CA VAL A 209 12.95 -3.78 -3.15
C VAL A 209 13.58 -3.41 -4.50
N PRO A 210 12.83 -2.90 -5.48
CA PRO A 210 13.30 -2.71 -6.85
C PRO A 210 14.55 -1.85 -6.96
N SER A 211 14.68 -0.78 -6.18
CA SER A 211 15.84 0.12 -6.20
C SER A 211 17.17 -0.55 -5.81
N PHE A 212 17.12 -1.78 -5.28
CA PHE A 212 18.31 -2.56 -4.90
C PHE A 212 18.77 -3.51 -6.00
N TYR A 213 18.21 -3.38 -7.21
CA TYR A 213 18.56 -4.20 -8.35
C TYR A 213 18.82 -3.34 -9.59
N ASP A 214 19.81 -3.74 -10.36
CA ASP A 214 20.08 -3.19 -11.68
C ASP A 214 19.44 -4.07 -12.75
N VAL A 215 18.76 -3.43 -13.69
CA VAL A 215 18.11 -4.11 -14.82
C VAL A 215 18.90 -3.83 -16.09
N GLU A 216 19.39 -4.89 -16.72
CA GLU A 216 20.08 -4.83 -18.02
C GLU A 216 19.11 -5.24 -19.14
N TYR A 217 19.03 -4.42 -20.17
CA TYR A 217 18.20 -4.69 -21.35
C TYR A 217 19.08 -5.19 -22.51
N VAL A 218 18.55 -6.14 -23.28
CA VAL A 218 19.16 -6.56 -24.54
C VAL A 218 18.72 -5.67 -25.70
N ASP A 219 19.34 -5.83 -26.88
CA ASP A 219 19.17 -4.93 -28.03
C ASP A 219 17.71 -4.78 -28.51
N ASP A 220 16.87 -5.76 -28.25
CA ASP A 220 15.44 -5.72 -28.63
C ASP A 220 14.55 -5.06 -27.55
N GLY A 221 15.13 -4.57 -26.47
CA GLY A 221 14.44 -3.91 -25.35
C GLY A 221 13.83 -4.84 -24.33
N THR A 222 14.08 -6.14 -24.40
CA THR A 222 13.65 -7.09 -23.36
C THR A 222 14.66 -7.11 -22.21
N ILE A 223 14.19 -7.49 -21.01
CA ILE A 223 15.05 -7.64 -19.84
C ILE A 223 15.98 -8.85 -20.05
N GLY A 224 17.29 -8.60 -20.09
CA GLY A 224 18.32 -9.63 -20.20
C GLY A 224 18.75 -10.15 -18.83
N ARG A 225 18.80 -9.27 -17.83
CA ARG A 225 19.24 -9.61 -16.48
C ARG A 225 18.68 -8.64 -15.45
N VAL A 226 18.37 -9.17 -14.27
CA VAL A 226 18.13 -8.41 -13.05
C VAL A 226 19.15 -8.90 -12.01
N ALA A 227 19.91 -8.01 -11.42
CA ALA A 227 20.96 -8.37 -10.46
C ALA A 227 20.99 -7.40 -9.28
N PRO A 228 21.21 -7.90 -8.04
CA PRO A 228 21.36 -7.03 -6.90
C PRO A 228 22.56 -6.08 -7.08
N ASN A 229 22.37 -4.82 -6.71
CA ASN A 229 23.39 -3.78 -6.74
C ASN A 229 23.99 -3.49 -5.36
N ARG A 230 23.58 -4.25 -4.35
CA ARG A 230 24.04 -4.13 -2.97
C ARG A 230 24.00 -5.49 -2.24
N PRO A 231 24.81 -5.66 -1.16
CA PRO A 231 24.91 -6.95 -0.46
C PRO A 231 23.67 -7.35 0.33
N GLU A 232 22.82 -6.38 0.74
CA GLU A 232 21.58 -6.62 1.49
C GLU A 232 20.47 -7.18 0.59
N ALA A 233 20.56 -6.99 -0.72
CA ALA A 233 19.59 -7.52 -1.66
C ALA A 233 19.94 -8.98 -2.03
N PRO A 234 19.03 -9.94 -1.82
CA PRO A 234 19.28 -11.34 -2.16
C PRO A 234 19.30 -11.52 -3.69
N PHE A 235 20.15 -12.42 -4.18
CA PHE A 235 20.17 -12.77 -5.61
C PHE A 235 18.85 -13.38 -6.09
N THR A 236 18.13 -14.04 -5.20
CA THR A 236 16.81 -14.62 -5.45
C THR A 236 15.91 -14.31 -4.27
N VAL A 237 14.78 -13.66 -4.55
CA VAL A 237 13.72 -13.44 -3.56
C VAL A 237 12.81 -14.66 -3.56
N SER A 238 12.82 -15.42 -2.46
CA SER A 238 11.92 -16.55 -2.28
C SER A 238 10.55 -16.07 -1.84
N LYS A 239 9.48 -16.63 -2.41
CA LYS A 239 8.12 -16.25 -1.99
C LYS A 239 7.88 -16.58 -0.52
N HIS A 240 7.17 -15.71 0.17
CA HIS A 240 6.65 -15.96 1.51
C HIS A 240 5.53 -17.01 1.44
N LEU A 241 5.57 -17.97 2.34
CA LEU A 241 4.55 -19.03 2.44
C LEU A 241 3.94 -18.98 3.83
N SER A 242 2.64 -18.76 3.90
CA SER A 242 1.91 -18.84 5.16
C SER A 242 1.63 -20.29 5.52
N LEU A 243 1.90 -20.64 6.78
CA LEU A 243 1.62 -21.98 7.30
C LEU A 243 0.12 -22.26 7.43
N ILE A 244 -0.73 -21.23 7.48
CA ILE A 244 -2.19 -21.41 7.58
C ILE A 244 -2.82 -21.97 6.30
N HIS A 245 -2.12 -21.91 5.17
CA HIS A 245 -2.56 -22.49 3.89
C HIS A 245 -1.98 -23.88 3.62
N ILE A 246 -1.12 -24.37 4.49
CA ILE A 246 -0.62 -25.75 4.42
C ILE A 246 -1.66 -26.66 5.07
N SER A 247 -2.62 -27.14 4.29
CA SER A 247 -3.47 -28.25 4.72
C SER A 247 -2.58 -29.48 4.92
N GLU A 248 -2.57 -30.03 6.12
CA GLU A 248 -1.98 -31.35 6.33
C GLU A 248 -2.65 -32.38 5.39
N PRO A 249 -1.89 -33.33 4.85
CA PRO A 249 -2.40 -34.35 3.92
C PRO A 249 -3.41 -35.27 4.57
#